data_9e3a0c1332681b276222fa1b9c8695c2
#
_entry.id   9e3a0c1332681b276222fa1b9c8695c2
#
_cell.length_a   1.000
_cell.length_b   1.000
_cell.length_c   1.000
_cell.angle_alpha   90.00
_cell.angle_beta   90.00
_cell.angle_gamma   90.00
#
_symmetry.space_group_name_H-M   'P 1'
#
loop_
_entity.id
_entity.type
_entity.pdbx_description
1 polymer ?
#
loop_
_entity_poly.entity_id
_entity_poly.type
_entity_poly.pdbx_seq_one_letter_code
_entity_poly.pdbx_strand_id
1 'polypeptide(L)'
;MTPMRSFHAINRLGLVSDTHGLLRDSVRTALTGVDLILHAGDIGRRGVLEELESIAPVVAVRGNVDSTFADLPPTEIVSVNDELIYILHDLATLDLVPEKAGIWMVVSGHSHKAWVEKKNGVLYVNPGSIGPRRFRLPITYVTIAYGGIEPVVELVELA
;
A
#
# COMPACT_ATOMS: atom_id res chain seq x y z
N MET A 1 -1.07 -5.03 -23.16
CA MET A 1 -0.58 -5.46 -21.84
C MET A 1 0.40 -4.42 -21.32
N THR A 2 0.14 -3.88 -20.13
CA THR A 2 1.05 -2.92 -19.50
C THR A 2 2.22 -3.68 -18.88
N PRO A 3 3.48 -3.33 -19.19
CA PRO A 3 4.61 -3.99 -18.58
C PRO A 3 4.64 -3.69 -17.07
N MET A 4 5.11 -4.66 -16.29
CA MET A 4 5.29 -4.54 -14.87
C MET A 4 6.29 -3.41 -14.57
N ARG A 5 5.93 -2.53 -13.63
CA ARG A 5 6.85 -1.47 -13.18
C ARG A 5 7.85 -2.03 -12.20
N SER A 6 9.09 -1.57 -12.31
CA SER A 6 10.18 -1.97 -11.43
C SER A 6 10.81 -0.74 -10.79
N PHE A 7 11.06 -0.83 -9.50
CA PHE A 7 11.66 0.24 -8.71
C PHE A 7 12.92 -0.30 -8.03
N HIS A 8 14.03 0.42 -8.15
CA HIS A 8 15.31 0.01 -7.63
C HIS A 8 15.84 1.04 -6.63
N ALA A 9 16.76 0.62 -5.79
CA ALA A 9 17.39 1.47 -4.79
C ALA A 9 16.37 2.15 -3.86
N ILE A 10 15.31 1.42 -3.53
CA ILE A 10 14.31 1.86 -2.55
C ILE A 10 14.87 1.56 -1.17
N ASN A 11 15.08 2.59 -0.38
CA ASN A 11 15.54 2.46 1.00
C ASN A 11 14.36 2.35 1.95
N ARG A 12 13.26 3.08 1.66
CA ARG A 12 12.08 3.10 2.51
C ARG A 12 10.82 3.12 1.67
N LEU A 13 9.94 2.17 1.94
CA LEU A 13 8.66 2.01 1.26
C LEU A 13 7.52 2.37 2.22
N GLY A 14 6.57 3.17 1.77
CA GLY A 14 5.35 3.47 2.51
C GLY A 14 4.16 2.70 1.96
N LEU A 15 3.40 2.07 2.86
CA LEU A 15 2.17 1.36 2.51
C LEU A 15 0.99 2.07 3.18
N VAL A 16 0.02 2.48 2.38
CA VAL A 16 -1.17 3.21 2.86
C VAL A 16 -2.41 2.65 2.19
N SER A 17 -3.57 2.88 2.80
CA SER A 17 -4.85 2.48 2.24
C SER A 17 -6.00 3.30 2.80
N ASP A 18 -7.13 3.27 2.08
CA ASP A 18 -8.42 3.76 2.57
C ASP A 18 -8.40 5.22 3.02
N THR A 19 -7.84 6.08 2.19
CA THR A 19 -7.80 7.53 2.43
C THR A 19 -9.18 8.17 2.35
N HIS A 20 -10.09 7.60 1.55
CA HIS A 20 -11.47 8.12 1.40
C HIS A 20 -11.52 9.64 1.24
N GLY A 21 -10.62 10.20 0.45
CA GLY A 21 -10.59 11.63 0.16
C GLY A 21 -9.88 12.50 1.18
N LEU A 22 -9.36 11.91 2.26
CA LEU A 22 -8.69 12.65 3.34
C LEU A 22 -7.22 12.28 3.42
N LEU A 23 -6.35 13.26 3.30
CA LEU A 23 -4.93 13.11 3.59
C LEU A 23 -4.54 14.16 4.65
N ARG A 24 -4.33 13.69 5.89
CA ARG A 24 -3.96 14.57 7.00
C ARG A 24 -2.54 15.08 6.86
N ASP A 25 -2.29 16.29 7.36
CA ASP A 25 -0.94 16.84 7.40
C ASP A 25 0.02 15.95 8.20
N SER A 26 -0.48 15.32 9.28
CA SER A 26 0.31 14.38 10.07
C SER A 26 0.77 13.17 9.26
N VAL A 27 -0.05 12.69 8.33
CA VAL A 27 0.30 11.60 7.41
C VAL A 27 1.38 12.06 6.43
N ARG A 28 1.22 13.24 5.86
CA ARG A 28 2.20 13.82 4.93
C ARG A 28 3.56 13.97 5.61
N THR A 29 3.56 14.47 6.82
CA THR A 29 4.80 14.60 7.61
C THR A 29 5.41 13.22 7.90
N ALA A 30 4.59 12.26 8.29
CA ALA A 30 5.04 10.91 8.64
C ALA A 30 5.66 10.17 7.44
N LEU A 31 5.15 10.42 6.24
CA LEU A 31 5.64 9.79 5.02
C LEU A 31 6.84 10.50 4.39
N THR A 32 7.27 11.62 4.95
CA THR A 32 8.45 12.32 4.45
C THR A 32 9.67 11.40 4.51
N GLY A 33 10.39 11.31 3.39
CA GLY A 33 11.59 10.48 3.29
C GLY A 33 11.38 9.08 2.76
N VAL A 34 10.13 8.66 2.48
CA VAL A 34 9.92 7.40 1.76
C VAL A 34 10.28 7.58 0.28
N ASP A 35 10.72 6.51 -0.34
CA ASP A 35 11.15 6.53 -1.75
C ASP A 35 10.06 6.09 -2.71
N LEU A 36 9.04 5.39 -2.18
CA LEU A 36 7.91 4.87 -2.95
C LEU A 36 6.73 4.67 -2.03
N ILE A 37 5.53 4.96 -2.51
CA ILE A 37 4.28 4.76 -1.78
C ILE A 37 3.41 3.79 -2.56
N LEU A 38 2.89 2.75 -1.88
CA LEU A 38 1.88 1.85 -2.42
C LEU A 38 0.55 2.13 -1.73
N HIS A 39 -0.50 2.35 -2.50
CA HIS A 39 -1.85 2.63 -2.00
C HIS A 39 -2.79 1.50 -2.40
N ALA A 40 -3.39 0.86 -1.42
CA ALA A 40 -4.21 -0.33 -1.63
C ALA A 40 -5.70 -0.04 -1.92
N GLY A 41 -6.04 1.18 -2.32
CA GLY A 41 -7.38 1.50 -2.80
C GLY A 41 -8.28 2.24 -1.81
N ASP A 42 -9.47 2.59 -2.27
CA ASP A 42 -10.40 3.48 -1.61
C ASP A 42 -9.76 4.87 -1.38
N ILE A 43 -9.30 5.42 -2.49
CA ILE A 43 -8.59 6.71 -2.52
C ILE A 43 -9.57 7.85 -2.24
N GLY A 44 -10.72 7.84 -2.91
CA GLY A 44 -11.83 8.75 -2.71
C GLY A 44 -11.82 9.98 -3.62
N ARG A 45 -10.67 10.61 -3.81
CA ARG A 45 -10.51 11.74 -4.74
C ARG A 45 -9.10 11.78 -5.29
N ARG A 46 -8.99 12.24 -6.52
CA ARG A 46 -7.72 12.27 -7.23
C ARG A 46 -6.67 13.17 -6.57
N GLY A 47 -7.12 14.23 -5.88
CA GLY A 47 -6.22 15.12 -5.14
C GLY A 47 -5.37 14.41 -4.10
N VAL A 48 -5.86 13.31 -3.51
CA VAL A 48 -5.07 12.49 -2.57
C VAL A 48 -3.84 11.92 -3.27
N LEU A 49 -4.01 11.38 -4.49
CA LEU A 49 -2.88 10.83 -5.26
C LEU A 49 -1.87 11.93 -5.59
N GLU A 50 -2.34 13.09 -6.00
CA GLU A 50 -1.47 14.23 -6.32
C GLU A 50 -0.67 14.67 -5.09
N GLU A 51 -1.32 14.73 -3.93
CA GLU A 51 -0.66 15.09 -2.68
C GLU A 51 0.39 14.05 -2.27
N LEU A 52 0.07 12.76 -2.41
CA LEU A 52 1.03 11.68 -2.15
C LEU A 52 2.19 11.72 -3.15
N GLU A 53 1.93 11.99 -4.41
CA GLU A 53 2.95 12.09 -5.46
C GLU A 53 3.92 13.24 -5.20
N SER A 54 3.51 14.26 -4.45
CA SER A 54 4.43 15.34 -4.03
C SER A 54 5.47 14.86 -3.03
N ILE A 55 5.25 13.71 -2.38
CA ILE A 55 6.18 13.12 -1.42
C ILE A 55 7.11 12.11 -2.10
N ALA A 56 6.54 11.19 -2.90
CA ALA A 56 7.28 10.12 -3.58
C ALA A 56 6.42 9.57 -4.72
N PRO A 57 7.00 8.79 -5.65
CA PRO A 57 6.19 8.07 -6.64
C PRO A 57 5.14 7.20 -5.96
N VAL A 58 3.95 7.08 -6.57
CA VAL A 58 2.83 6.32 -6.02
C VAL A 58 2.39 5.25 -7.01
N VAL A 59 2.22 4.04 -6.51
CA VAL A 59 1.53 2.96 -7.22
C VAL A 59 0.24 2.72 -6.46
N ALA A 60 -0.89 2.83 -7.15
CA ALA A 60 -2.20 2.70 -6.52
C ALA A 60 -3.08 1.73 -7.30
N VAL A 61 -3.93 1.02 -6.58
CA VAL A 61 -5.05 0.27 -7.17
C VAL A 61 -6.35 0.96 -6.78
N ARG A 62 -7.43 0.67 -7.49
CA ARG A 62 -8.73 1.22 -7.13
C ARG A 62 -9.45 0.29 -6.17
N GLY A 63 -10.15 0.88 -5.20
CA GLY A 63 -11.03 0.18 -4.30
C GLY A 63 -12.50 0.39 -4.66
N ASN A 64 -13.39 0.07 -3.72
CA ASN A 64 -14.85 0.11 -3.93
C ASN A 64 -15.37 1.49 -4.31
N VAL A 65 -14.80 2.56 -3.75
CA VAL A 65 -15.27 3.93 -3.96
C VAL A 65 -14.60 4.61 -5.15
N ASP A 66 -13.71 3.91 -5.86
CA ASP A 66 -12.88 4.50 -6.91
C ASP A 66 -13.35 4.13 -8.32
N SER A 67 -14.63 3.80 -8.50
CA SER A 67 -15.16 3.34 -9.79
C SER A 67 -14.97 4.34 -10.94
N THR A 68 -14.83 5.63 -10.63
CA THR A 68 -14.59 6.68 -11.62
C THR A 68 -13.12 6.81 -12.02
N PHE A 69 -12.21 6.13 -11.34
CA PHE A 69 -10.77 6.16 -11.64
C PHE A 69 -10.45 5.08 -12.67
N ALA A 70 -10.88 5.29 -13.91
CA ALA A 70 -10.74 4.30 -14.98
C ALA A 70 -9.28 3.99 -15.34
N ASP A 71 -8.36 4.90 -15.04
CA ASP A 71 -6.93 4.75 -15.29
C ASP A 71 -6.22 3.90 -14.23
N LEU A 72 -6.86 3.62 -13.09
CA LEU A 72 -6.28 2.79 -12.04
C LEU A 72 -6.75 1.34 -12.19
N PRO A 73 -5.82 0.38 -12.15
CA PRO A 73 -6.20 -1.03 -12.21
C PRO A 73 -6.79 -1.51 -10.88
N PRO A 74 -7.59 -2.59 -10.88
CA PRO A 74 -8.06 -3.20 -9.64
C PRO A 74 -6.97 -3.96 -8.89
N THR A 75 -5.94 -4.42 -9.59
CA THR A 75 -4.78 -5.10 -9.03
C THR A 75 -3.52 -4.65 -9.75
N GLU A 76 -2.39 -4.74 -9.06
CA GLU A 76 -1.10 -4.38 -9.64
C GLU A 76 -0.01 -5.29 -9.07
N ILE A 77 0.93 -5.68 -9.93
CA ILE A 77 2.17 -6.33 -9.49
C ILE A 77 3.31 -5.38 -9.81
N VAL A 78 4.14 -5.11 -8.82
CA VAL A 78 5.34 -4.29 -9.00
C VAL A 78 6.55 -5.02 -8.46
N SER A 79 7.71 -4.72 -9.03
CA SER A 79 9.00 -5.17 -8.51
C SER A 79 9.64 -4.04 -7.72
N VAL A 80 9.98 -4.30 -6.48
CA VAL A 80 10.70 -3.35 -5.62
C VAL A 80 11.97 -4.03 -5.15
N ASN A 81 13.12 -3.50 -5.53
CA ASN A 81 14.42 -4.08 -5.23
C ASN A 81 14.48 -5.58 -5.60
N ASP A 82 13.97 -5.90 -6.79
CA ASP A 82 13.89 -7.26 -7.35
C ASP A 82 12.93 -8.22 -6.65
N GLU A 83 12.12 -7.73 -5.70
CA GLU A 83 11.10 -8.52 -5.02
C GLU A 83 9.71 -8.16 -5.56
N LEU A 84 8.87 -9.17 -5.82
CA LEU A 84 7.53 -8.94 -6.36
C LEU A 84 6.52 -8.64 -5.24
N ILE A 85 5.76 -7.57 -5.44
CA ILE A 85 4.70 -7.15 -4.53
C ILE A 85 3.39 -7.12 -5.31
N TYR A 86 2.37 -7.80 -4.77
CA TYR A 86 1.02 -7.81 -5.34
C TYR A 86 0.11 -6.91 -4.51
N ILE A 87 -0.57 -5.99 -5.17
CA ILE A 87 -1.44 -5.00 -4.52
C ILE A 87 -2.86 -5.21 -5.00
N LEU A 88 -3.81 -5.34 -4.07
CA LEU A 88 -5.23 -5.39 -4.34
C LEU A 88 -5.98 -4.75 -3.16
N HIS A 89 -7.21 -4.28 -3.41
CA HIS A 89 -7.97 -3.62 -2.34
C HIS A 89 -8.56 -4.62 -1.34
N ASP A 90 -9.24 -5.65 -1.83
CA ASP A 90 -9.95 -6.62 -0.98
C ASP A 90 -9.29 -7.99 -1.11
N LEU A 91 -8.67 -8.45 -0.03
CA LEU A 91 -7.96 -9.73 0.01
C LEU A 91 -8.86 -10.92 -0.32
N ALA A 92 -10.16 -10.82 -0.03
CA ALA A 92 -11.12 -11.89 -0.35
C ALA A 92 -11.24 -12.13 -1.87
N THR A 93 -10.83 -11.18 -2.69
CA THR A 93 -10.87 -11.30 -4.15
C THR A 93 -9.57 -11.85 -4.75
N LEU A 94 -8.60 -12.22 -3.91
CA LEU A 94 -7.33 -12.79 -4.38
C LEU A 94 -7.59 -14.08 -5.17
N ASP A 95 -7.15 -14.10 -6.43
CA ASP A 95 -7.45 -15.18 -7.37
C ASP A 95 -6.20 -15.91 -7.87
N LEU A 96 -5.07 -15.73 -7.19
CA LEU A 96 -3.82 -16.42 -7.50
C LEU A 96 -3.21 -16.97 -6.23
N VAL A 97 -2.20 -17.84 -6.39
CA VAL A 97 -1.45 -18.41 -5.28
C VAL A 97 -0.11 -17.68 -5.20
N PRO A 98 0.03 -16.70 -4.27
CA PRO A 98 1.20 -15.82 -4.25
C PRO A 98 2.54 -16.55 -4.16
N GLU A 99 2.65 -17.58 -3.32
CA GLU A 99 3.88 -18.35 -3.15
C GLU A 99 4.31 -19.06 -4.43
N LYS A 100 3.36 -19.44 -5.28
CA LYS A 100 3.65 -20.06 -6.58
C LYS A 100 4.00 -19.05 -7.66
N ALA A 101 3.56 -17.82 -7.48
CA ALA A 101 3.83 -16.73 -8.42
C ALA A 101 5.14 -16.00 -8.11
N GLY A 102 5.85 -16.39 -7.07
CA GLY A 102 7.09 -15.73 -6.66
C GLY A 102 6.87 -14.39 -5.97
N ILE A 103 5.67 -14.16 -5.45
CA ILE A 103 5.33 -12.92 -4.76
C ILE A 103 5.87 -12.96 -3.34
N TRP A 104 6.60 -11.91 -2.96
CA TRP A 104 7.15 -11.75 -1.62
C TRP A 104 6.14 -11.16 -0.65
N MET A 105 5.32 -10.20 -1.11
CA MET A 105 4.38 -9.49 -0.26
C MET A 105 3.06 -9.24 -0.99
N VAL A 106 1.95 -9.39 -0.27
CA VAL A 106 0.61 -9.01 -0.71
C VAL A 106 0.13 -7.86 0.16
N VAL A 107 -0.22 -6.74 -0.46
CA VAL A 107 -0.73 -5.54 0.22
C VAL A 107 -2.20 -5.39 -0.10
N SER A 108 -3.02 -5.26 0.93
CA SER A 108 -4.47 -5.07 0.79
C SER A 108 -4.99 -4.04 1.80
N GLY A 109 -6.24 -3.62 1.64
CA GLY A 109 -6.92 -2.69 2.52
C GLY A 109 -8.32 -3.17 2.87
N HIS A 110 -9.32 -2.32 2.61
CA HIS A 110 -10.75 -2.60 2.72
C HIS A 110 -11.28 -2.73 4.15
N SER A 111 -10.67 -3.55 5.00
CA SER A 111 -11.17 -3.78 6.37
C SER A 111 -10.91 -2.63 7.33
N HIS A 112 -9.99 -1.71 6.98
CA HIS A 112 -9.49 -0.65 7.86
C HIS A 112 -8.73 -1.17 9.09
N LYS A 113 -8.49 -2.48 9.17
CA LYS A 113 -7.77 -3.12 10.28
C LYS A 113 -6.36 -3.46 9.88
N ALA A 114 -5.40 -2.87 10.56
CA ALA A 114 -3.99 -3.16 10.33
C ALA A 114 -3.69 -4.63 10.67
N TRP A 115 -2.94 -5.27 9.77
CA TRP A 115 -2.63 -6.68 9.92
C TRP A 115 -1.36 -7.02 9.17
N VAL A 116 -0.44 -7.71 9.83
CA VAL A 116 0.82 -8.17 9.23
C VAL A 116 1.00 -9.64 9.63
N GLU A 117 1.08 -10.52 8.64
CA GLU A 117 1.25 -11.95 8.89
C GLU A 117 2.01 -12.60 7.74
N LYS A 118 2.88 -13.53 8.07
CA LYS A 118 3.61 -14.33 7.10
C LYS A 118 2.95 -15.70 6.97
N LYS A 119 2.57 -16.07 5.73
CA LYS A 119 1.96 -17.35 5.41
C LYS A 119 2.66 -17.96 4.20
N ASN A 120 3.12 -19.21 4.30
CA ASN A 120 3.74 -19.92 3.19
C ASN A 120 4.91 -19.13 2.56
N GLY A 121 5.66 -18.40 3.38
CA GLY A 121 6.78 -17.60 2.91
C GLY A 121 6.40 -16.23 2.33
N VAL A 122 5.11 -15.90 2.26
CA VAL A 122 4.61 -14.63 1.73
C VAL A 122 4.16 -13.73 2.88
N LEU A 123 4.57 -12.47 2.83
CA LEU A 123 4.17 -11.48 3.82
C LEU A 123 2.85 -10.84 3.37
N TYR A 124 1.82 -10.94 4.21
CA TYR A 124 0.53 -10.29 4.00
C TYR A 124 0.44 -9.05 4.87
N VAL A 125 0.18 -7.91 4.26
CA VAL A 125 0.13 -6.62 4.96
C VAL A 125 -1.16 -5.91 4.61
N ASN A 126 -1.91 -5.53 5.64
CA ASN A 126 -2.94 -4.50 5.55
C ASN A 126 -2.45 -3.33 6.40
N PRO A 127 -2.16 -2.17 5.79
CA PRO A 127 -1.62 -1.05 6.56
C PRO A 127 -2.68 -0.38 7.45
N GLY A 128 -3.93 -0.83 7.40
CA GLY A 128 -5.03 -0.15 8.04
C GLY A 128 -5.45 1.08 7.25
N SER A 129 -6.26 1.94 7.84
CA SER A 129 -6.73 3.16 7.18
C SER A 129 -5.99 4.39 7.69
N ILE A 130 -5.55 5.26 6.78
CA ILE A 130 -5.03 6.58 7.11
C ILE A 130 -6.06 7.69 6.84
N GLY A 131 -7.25 7.31 6.37
CA GLY A 131 -8.35 8.21 6.09
C GLY A 131 -9.20 8.52 7.33
N PRO A 132 -10.48 8.85 7.12
CA PRO A 132 -11.38 9.14 8.23
C PRO A 132 -11.45 7.97 9.21
N ARG A 133 -11.44 8.29 10.49
CA ARG A 133 -11.53 7.26 11.53
C ARG A 133 -12.91 6.59 11.47
N ARG A 134 -12.92 5.27 11.40
CA ARG A 134 -14.15 4.46 11.48
C ARG A 134 -14.18 3.74 12.82
N PHE A 135 -15.32 3.87 13.50
CA PHE A 135 -15.50 3.28 14.84
C PHE A 135 -14.36 3.74 15.75
N ARG A 136 -13.67 2.78 16.38
CA ARG A 136 -12.52 3.04 17.25
C ARG A 136 -11.21 2.53 16.65
N LEU A 137 -11.21 2.25 15.35
CA LEU A 137 -10.00 1.76 14.69
C LEU A 137 -8.94 2.87 14.66
N PRO A 138 -7.68 2.52 14.93
CA PRO A 138 -6.61 3.51 14.89
C PRO A 138 -6.32 3.96 13.45
N ILE A 139 -5.69 5.12 13.33
CA ILE A 139 -5.13 5.61 12.06
C ILE A 139 -3.74 5.00 11.93
N THR A 140 -3.52 4.19 10.92
CA THR A 140 -2.28 3.43 10.76
C THR A 140 -1.74 3.45 9.35
N TYR A 141 -0.44 3.24 9.24
CA TYR A 141 0.24 2.96 7.97
C TYR A 141 1.42 2.02 8.27
N VAL A 142 2.05 1.51 7.21
CA VAL A 142 3.21 0.62 7.35
C VAL A 142 4.38 1.20 6.58
N THR A 143 5.58 1.10 7.14
CA THR A 143 6.80 1.36 6.41
C THR A 143 7.65 0.10 6.35
N ILE A 144 8.42 -0.02 5.27
CA ILE A 144 9.39 -1.10 5.10
C ILE A 144 10.73 -0.45 4.83
N ALA A 145 11.71 -0.73 5.69
CA ALA A 145 13.07 -0.25 5.54
C ALA A 145 13.93 -1.37 4.96
N TYR A 146 14.62 -1.04 3.88
CA TYR A 146 15.57 -1.92 3.21
C TYR A 146 17.01 -1.53 3.61
N GLY A 147 17.96 -2.38 3.31
CA GLY A 147 19.38 -2.09 3.52
C GLY A 147 20.05 -2.94 4.60
N GLY A 148 19.25 -3.67 5.38
CA GLY A 148 19.77 -4.69 6.30
C GLY A 148 19.77 -6.07 5.65
N ILE A 149 19.95 -7.10 6.46
CA ILE A 149 19.92 -8.50 6.00
C ILE A 149 18.52 -8.85 5.49
N GLU A 150 17.48 -8.36 6.19
CA GLU A 150 16.07 -8.52 5.80
C GLU A 150 15.37 -7.17 5.85
N PRO A 151 14.32 -6.97 5.03
CA PRO A 151 13.47 -5.78 5.16
C PRO A 151 12.83 -5.71 6.54
N VAL A 152 12.79 -4.52 7.12
CA VAL A 152 12.18 -4.28 8.44
C VAL A 152 10.80 -3.67 8.23
N VAL A 153 9.77 -4.38 8.68
CA VAL A 153 8.37 -3.96 8.58
C VAL A 153 7.96 -3.28 9.87
N GLU A 154 7.45 -2.06 9.77
CA GLU A 154 6.99 -1.30 10.93
C GLU A 154 5.57 -0.83 10.71
N LEU A 155 4.66 -1.26 11.61
CA LEU A 155 3.29 -0.76 11.67
C LEU A 155 3.29 0.48 12.57
N VAL A 156 2.85 1.62 12.02
CA VAL A 156 2.86 2.90 12.72
C VAL A 156 1.43 3.36 12.96
N GLU A 157 1.13 3.69 14.21
CA GLU A 157 -0.15 4.28 14.61
C GLU A 157 0.03 5.78 14.80
N LEU A 158 -0.87 6.56 14.20
CA LEU A 158 -0.91 8.01 14.38
C LEU A 158 -1.90 8.39 15.48
N ALA A 159 -1.49 9.33 16.31
CA ALA A 159 -2.34 9.84 17.39
C ALA A 159 -3.54 10.64 16.86
#